data_069a14733d5d139f199c14121dd152cc
#
_entry.id   069a14733d5d139f199c14121dd152cc
#
_cell.length_a   1.000
_cell.length_b   1.000
_cell.length_c   1.000
_cell.angle_alpha   90.00
_cell.angle_beta   90.00
_cell.angle_gamma   90.00
#
_symmetry.space_group_name_H-M   'P 1'
#
loop_
_entity.id
_entity.type
_entity.pdbx_description
1 polymer ?
#
loop_
_entity_poly.entity_id
_entity_poly.type
_entity_poly.pdbx_seq_one_letter_code
_entity_poly.pdbx_strand_id
1 'polypeptide(L)'
;MGITIRPAADEDAFAACDVLRRSILECCVQDHQHCPSILDAWLGNKTPQNVAGWFASPSNYTVVAERDGAVIGVALLNQAGKLSLCHVLPEALHRGVGKALLAAVESQARAWGVSVLRLNSTATAHDFFARNGYINAGKEKSCYGVECDFFWKKLNVDPACEPATTKRFCACSAQ
;
A
#
# COMPACT_ATOMS: atom_id res chain seq x y z
N MET A 1 1.76 -25.37 -2.57
CA MET A 1 1.00 -24.55 -3.50
C MET A 1 1.51 -23.13 -3.46
N GLY A 2 1.61 -22.49 -4.62
CA GLY A 2 2.25 -21.19 -4.75
C GLY A 2 1.32 -20.03 -4.37
N ILE A 3 1.93 -18.87 -4.08
CA ILE A 3 1.22 -17.60 -3.94
C ILE A 3 1.05 -17.02 -5.34
N THR A 4 -0.17 -16.64 -5.71
CA THR A 4 -0.48 -15.95 -6.96
C THR A 4 -0.80 -14.49 -6.65
N ILE A 5 -0.14 -13.56 -7.36
CA ILE A 5 -0.48 -12.12 -7.30
C ILE A 5 -1.27 -11.79 -8.57
N ARG A 6 -2.43 -11.20 -8.41
CA ARG A 6 -3.29 -10.79 -9.50
C ARG A 6 -3.98 -9.45 -9.21
N PRO A 7 -4.41 -8.71 -10.23
CA PRO A 7 -5.27 -7.54 -10.02
C PRO A 7 -6.51 -7.91 -9.20
N ALA A 8 -6.91 -7.01 -8.31
CA ALA A 8 -8.13 -7.18 -7.54
C ALA A 8 -9.36 -7.01 -8.43
N ALA A 9 -10.37 -7.85 -8.23
CA ALA A 9 -11.68 -7.75 -8.84
C ALA A 9 -12.73 -7.30 -7.80
N ASP A 10 -13.89 -6.85 -8.25
CA ASP A 10 -14.95 -6.36 -7.36
C ASP A 10 -15.38 -7.42 -6.33
N GLU A 11 -15.40 -8.69 -6.73
CA GLU A 11 -15.71 -9.81 -5.85
C GLU A 11 -14.71 -10.02 -4.71
N ASP A 12 -13.50 -9.51 -4.84
CA ASP A 12 -12.47 -9.61 -3.80
C ASP A 12 -12.69 -8.62 -2.66
N ALA A 13 -13.56 -7.63 -2.82
CA ALA A 13 -13.69 -6.51 -1.88
C ALA A 13 -13.98 -6.95 -0.45
N PHE A 14 -14.83 -7.96 -0.28
CA PHE A 14 -15.17 -8.49 1.04
C PHE A 14 -13.96 -9.19 1.68
N ALA A 15 -13.30 -10.09 0.95
CA ALA A 15 -12.13 -10.82 1.45
C ALA A 15 -10.94 -9.88 1.71
N ALA A 16 -10.70 -8.91 0.81
CA ALA A 16 -9.67 -7.90 1.00
C ALA A 16 -9.96 -6.99 2.21
N CYS A 17 -11.21 -6.63 2.45
CA CYS A 17 -11.62 -5.91 3.65
C CYS A 17 -11.32 -6.70 4.92
N ASP A 18 -11.59 -8.00 4.93
CA ASP A 18 -11.24 -8.89 6.05
C ASP A 18 -9.73 -8.94 6.28
N VAL A 19 -8.93 -9.07 5.22
CA VAL A 19 -7.47 -9.00 5.31
C VAL A 19 -7.01 -7.70 5.96
N LEU A 20 -7.54 -6.55 5.54
CA LEU A 20 -7.18 -5.25 6.11
C LEU A 20 -7.51 -5.18 7.60
N ARG A 21 -8.73 -5.54 7.96
CA ARG A 21 -9.20 -5.47 9.35
C ARG A 21 -8.44 -6.40 10.27
N ARG A 22 -8.25 -7.66 9.87
CA ARG A 22 -7.49 -8.65 10.64
C ARG A 22 -6.02 -8.28 10.76
N SER A 23 -5.40 -7.83 9.69
CA SER A 23 -4.02 -7.36 9.71
C SER A 23 -3.83 -6.20 10.70
N ILE A 24 -4.74 -5.23 10.72
CA ILE A 24 -4.68 -4.11 11.67
C ILE A 24 -4.87 -4.61 13.09
N LEU A 25 -5.93 -5.37 13.35
CA LEU A 25 -6.30 -5.82 14.71
C LEU A 25 -5.27 -6.77 15.32
N GLU A 26 -4.76 -7.72 14.54
CA GLU A 26 -3.95 -8.83 15.06
C GLU A 26 -2.43 -8.57 14.87
N CYS A 27 -2.02 -7.84 13.84
CA CYS A 27 -0.60 -7.61 13.57
C CYS A 27 -0.07 -6.26 14.03
N CYS A 28 -0.91 -5.21 14.08
CA CYS A 28 -0.49 -3.85 14.42
C CYS A 28 -0.73 -3.47 15.88
N VAL A 29 -0.70 -4.44 16.80
CA VAL A 29 -0.94 -4.22 18.23
C VAL A 29 0.04 -3.21 18.83
N GLN A 30 1.30 -3.23 18.38
CA GLN A 30 2.31 -2.26 18.80
C GLN A 30 1.91 -0.82 18.43
N ASP A 31 1.18 -0.63 17.34
CA ASP A 31 0.79 0.67 16.83
C ASP A 31 -0.47 1.20 17.50
N HIS A 32 -1.50 0.39 17.61
CA HIS A 32 -2.79 0.82 18.18
C HIS A 32 -2.93 0.59 19.68
N GLN A 33 -2.09 -0.28 20.29
CA GLN A 33 -2.05 -0.58 21.72
C GLN A 33 -3.44 -0.85 22.34
N HIS A 34 -4.33 -1.46 21.56
CA HIS A 34 -5.75 -1.69 21.91
C HIS A 34 -6.53 -0.43 22.27
N CYS A 35 -6.06 0.76 21.84
CA CYS A 35 -6.76 2.02 22.08
C CYS A 35 -8.05 2.09 21.24
N PRO A 36 -9.25 2.13 21.86
CA PRO A 36 -10.51 2.08 21.13
C PRO A 36 -10.65 3.24 20.10
N SER A 37 -10.28 4.44 20.47
CA SER A 37 -10.39 5.61 19.58
C SER A 37 -9.49 5.51 18.34
N ILE A 38 -8.31 4.92 18.48
CA ILE A 38 -7.42 4.66 17.36
C ILE A 38 -8.00 3.57 16.47
N LEU A 39 -8.46 2.49 17.04
CA LEU A 39 -9.06 1.38 16.29
C LEU A 39 -10.32 1.81 15.55
N ASP A 40 -11.21 2.55 16.19
CA ASP A 40 -12.42 3.08 15.55
C ASP A 40 -12.09 3.98 14.36
N ALA A 41 -11.13 4.89 14.53
CA ALA A 41 -10.69 5.78 13.46
C ALA A 41 -9.99 5.01 12.33
N TRP A 42 -9.12 4.05 12.66
CA TRP A 42 -8.35 3.32 11.65
C TRP A 42 -9.19 2.31 10.87
N LEU A 43 -10.13 1.64 11.54
CA LEU A 43 -11.01 0.65 10.91
C LEU A 43 -12.26 1.26 10.28
N GLY A 44 -12.60 2.51 10.60
CA GLY A 44 -13.86 3.14 10.23
C GLY A 44 -14.11 3.20 8.73
N ASN A 45 -13.07 3.35 7.92
CA ASN A 45 -13.19 3.34 6.46
C ASN A 45 -12.89 1.97 5.81
N LYS A 46 -12.57 0.94 6.61
CA LYS A 46 -12.32 -0.43 6.11
C LYS A 46 -13.65 -1.19 6.06
N THR A 47 -14.45 -0.86 5.07
CA THR A 47 -15.73 -1.52 4.77
C THR A 47 -15.66 -2.14 3.37
N PRO A 48 -16.41 -3.21 3.08
CA PRO A 48 -16.42 -3.80 1.74
C PRO A 48 -16.79 -2.78 0.64
N GLN A 49 -17.71 -1.86 0.93
CA GLN A 49 -18.15 -0.81 0.00
C GLN A 49 -17.00 0.16 -0.34
N ASN A 50 -16.26 0.62 0.68
CA ASN A 50 -15.13 1.51 0.46
C ASN A 50 -14.00 0.79 -0.29
N VAL A 51 -13.73 -0.46 0.06
CA VAL A 51 -12.71 -1.28 -0.61
C VAL A 51 -13.05 -1.49 -2.09
N ALA A 52 -14.32 -1.82 -2.41
CA ALA A 52 -14.79 -1.90 -3.78
C ALA A 52 -14.62 -0.56 -4.53
N GLY A 53 -14.93 0.56 -3.90
CA GLY A 53 -14.71 1.89 -4.45
C GLY A 53 -13.24 2.19 -4.74
N TRP A 54 -12.32 1.72 -3.90
CA TRP A 54 -10.87 1.87 -4.16
C TRP A 54 -10.41 1.01 -5.35
N PHE A 55 -10.99 -0.19 -5.53
CA PHE A 55 -10.68 -1.07 -6.67
C PHE A 55 -11.19 -0.47 -7.98
N ALA A 56 -12.38 0.12 -7.97
CA ALA A 56 -12.99 0.74 -9.13
C ALA A 56 -12.32 2.07 -9.55
N SER A 57 -11.51 2.67 -8.68
CA SER A 57 -10.86 3.95 -8.98
C SER A 57 -9.80 3.83 -10.06
N PRO A 58 -9.90 4.57 -11.19
CA PRO A 58 -8.95 4.48 -12.29
C PRO A 58 -7.54 4.99 -11.94
N SER A 59 -7.41 5.76 -10.84
CA SER A 59 -6.13 6.25 -10.34
C SER A 59 -5.41 5.25 -9.44
N ASN A 60 -6.04 4.12 -9.13
CA ASN A 60 -5.50 3.09 -8.26
C ASN A 60 -5.15 1.82 -9.05
N TYR A 61 -4.10 1.17 -8.61
CA TYR A 61 -3.78 -0.20 -8.98
C TYR A 61 -3.78 -1.04 -7.72
N THR A 62 -4.72 -1.96 -7.64
CA THR A 62 -4.86 -2.84 -6.49
C THR A 62 -4.59 -4.28 -6.90
N VAL A 63 -3.79 -4.97 -6.11
CA VAL A 63 -3.49 -6.40 -6.27
C VAL A 63 -3.84 -7.15 -5.02
N VAL A 64 -4.26 -8.39 -5.22
CA VAL A 64 -4.45 -9.36 -4.14
C VAL A 64 -3.45 -10.49 -4.26
N ALA A 65 -3.03 -11.01 -3.12
CA ALA A 65 -2.31 -12.27 -3.03
C ALA A 65 -3.30 -13.37 -2.73
N GLU A 66 -3.30 -14.39 -3.56
CA GLU A 66 -4.19 -15.55 -3.44
C GLU A 66 -3.39 -16.81 -3.19
N ARG A 67 -3.89 -17.67 -2.35
CA ARG A 67 -3.39 -19.04 -2.11
C ARG A 67 -4.57 -19.97 -1.89
N ASP A 68 -4.60 -21.05 -2.69
CA ASP A 68 -5.67 -22.09 -2.62
C ASP A 68 -7.10 -21.49 -2.75
N GLY A 69 -7.26 -20.46 -3.61
CA GLY A 69 -8.53 -19.80 -3.86
C GLY A 69 -8.93 -18.76 -2.79
N ALA A 70 -8.09 -18.54 -1.77
CA ALA A 70 -8.35 -17.57 -0.71
C ALA A 70 -7.45 -16.32 -0.85
N VAL A 71 -8.02 -15.14 -0.69
CA VAL A 71 -7.27 -13.87 -0.61
C VAL A 71 -6.58 -13.80 0.75
N ILE A 72 -5.25 -13.70 0.75
CA ILE A 72 -4.40 -13.67 1.94
C ILE A 72 -3.59 -12.39 2.11
N GLY A 73 -3.67 -11.48 1.15
CA GLY A 73 -2.98 -10.19 1.18
C GLY A 73 -3.54 -9.23 0.15
N VAL A 74 -3.33 -7.94 0.36
CA VAL A 74 -3.77 -6.87 -0.51
C VAL A 74 -2.77 -5.73 -0.50
N ALA A 75 -2.52 -5.12 -1.67
CA ALA A 75 -1.74 -3.91 -1.80
C ALA A 75 -2.40 -2.94 -2.78
N LEU A 76 -2.31 -1.64 -2.50
CA LEU A 76 -2.86 -0.58 -3.32
C LEU A 76 -1.83 0.52 -3.56
N LEU A 77 -1.55 0.77 -4.83
CA LEU A 77 -0.71 1.85 -5.33
C LEU A 77 -1.57 2.86 -6.08
N ASN A 78 -1.36 4.16 -5.85
CA ASN A 78 -1.97 5.19 -6.68
C ASN A 78 -0.98 5.73 -7.74
N GLN A 79 -1.50 6.41 -8.76
CA GLN A 79 -0.70 6.97 -9.86
C GLN A 79 0.29 8.07 -9.42
N ALA A 80 0.09 8.65 -8.23
CA ALA A 80 1.03 9.61 -7.64
C ALA A 80 2.24 8.94 -6.97
N GLY A 81 2.35 7.61 -7.03
CA GLY A 81 3.44 6.85 -6.44
C GLY A 81 3.31 6.61 -4.95
N LYS A 82 2.10 6.71 -4.41
CA LYS A 82 1.85 6.37 -3.00
C LYS A 82 1.35 4.93 -2.87
N LEU A 83 2.10 4.12 -2.14
CA LEU A 83 1.63 2.81 -1.67
C LEU A 83 0.74 3.05 -0.45
N SER A 84 -0.56 2.96 -0.65
CA SER A 84 -1.55 3.30 0.37
C SER A 84 -1.91 2.12 1.26
N LEU A 85 -1.83 0.90 0.73
CA LEU A 85 -2.11 -0.34 1.45
C LEU A 85 -1.07 -1.40 1.09
N CYS A 86 -0.60 -2.13 2.09
CA CYS A 86 0.16 -3.37 1.93
C CYS A 86 -0.05 -4.22 3.19
N HIS A 87 -1.05 -5.06 3.16
CA HIS A 87 -1.51 -5.85 4.29
C HIS A 87 -1.56 -7.34 3.95
N VAL A 88 -1.26 -8.17 4.93
CA VAL A 88 -1.22 -9.63 4.83
C VAL A 88 -1.92 -10.22 6.04
N LEU A 89 -2.65 -11.32 5.86
CA LEU A 89 -3.24 -12.05 6.97
C LEU A 89 -2.18 -12.52 7.97
N PRO A 90 -2.48 -12.56 9.28
CA PRO A 90 -1.53 -12.99 10.32
C PRO A 90 -0.89 -14.35 10.01
N GLU A 91 -1.66 -15.33 9.60
CA GLU A 91 -1.20 -16.69 9.25
C GLU A 91 -0.38 -16.78 7.96
N ALA A 92 -0.37 -15.72 7.18
CA ALA A 92 0.40 -15.62 5.93
C ALA A 92 1.68 -14.78 6.06
N LEU A 93 1.94 -14.21 7.25
CA LEU A 93 3.14 -13.44 7.53
C LEU A 93 4.41 -14.31 7.39
N HIS A 94 5.52 -13.66 7.06
CA HIS A 94 6.85 -14.27 6.93
C HIS A 94 6.95 -15.40 5.89
N ARG A 95 5.98 -15.50 4.99
CA ARG A 95 5.91 -16.50 3.90
C ARG A 95 6.16 -15.90 2.51
N GLY A 96 6.70 -14.70 2.44
CA GLY A 96 7.01 -14.02 1.18
C GLY A 96 5.83 -13.26 0.54
N VAL A 97 4.61 -13.33 1.10
CA VAL A 97 3.41 -12.68 0.55
C VAL A 97 3.60 -11.18 0.40
N GLY A 98 4.04 -10.49 1.47
CA GLY A 98 4.27 -9.05 1.43
C GLY A 98 5.32 -8.64 0.39
N LYS A 99 6.40 -9.42 0.26
CA LYS A 99 7.43 -9.18 -0.76
C LYS A 99 6.88 -9.35 -2.18
N ALA A 100 6.04 -10.34 -2.40
CA ALA A 100 5.41 -10.57 -3.71
C ALA A 100 4.43 -9.45 -4.08
N LEU A 101 3.61 -9.00 -3.14
CA LEU A 101 2.73 -7.83 -3.30
C LEU A 101 3.54 -6.58 -3.64
N LEU A 102 4.62 -6.33 -2.89
CA LEU A 102 5.50 -5.17 -3.09
C LEU A 102 6.15 -5.20 -4.47
N ALA A 103 6.63 -6.35 -4.92
CA ALA A 103 7.21 -6.51 -6.25
C ALA A 103 6.19 -6.20 -7.37
N ALA A 104 4.94 -6.60 -7.22
CA ALA A 104 3.88 -6.31 -8.18
C ALA A 104 3.57 -4.81 -8.28
N VAL A 105 3.43 -4.11 -7.14
CA VAL A 105 3.17 -2.66 -7.15
C VAL A 105 4.37 -1.86 -7.64
N GLU A 106 5.60 -2.28 -7.34
CA GLU A 106 6.81 -1.66 -7.89
C GLU A 106 6.93 -1.83 -9.40
N SER A 107 6.55 -3.01 -9.92
CA SER A 107 6.50 -3.27 -11.37
C SER A 107 5.49 -2.35 -12.06
N GLN A 108 4.29 -2.20 -11.48
CA GLN A 108 3.27 -1.29 -12.01
C GLN A 108 3.70 0.18 -11.94
N ALA A 109 4.36 0.58 -10.87
CA ALA A 109 4.90 1.93 -10.74
C ALA A 109 5.89 2.25 -11.88
N ARG A 110 6.79 1.31 -12.18
CA ARG A 110 7.73 1.44 -13.32
C ARG A 110 6.99 1.55 -14.63
N ALA A 111 5.96 0.73 -14.86
CA ALA A 111 5.13 0.78 -16.07
C ALA A 111 4.40 2.11 -16.23
N TRP A 112 4.06 2.79 -15.13
CA TRP A 112 3.50 4.14 -15.14
C TRP A 112 4.53 5.27 -15.26
N GLY A 113 5.83 4.96 -15.29
CA GLY A 113 6.91 5.96 -15.29
C GLY A 113 7.09 6.63 -13.91
N VAL A 114 6.55 6.04 -12.85
CA VAL A 114 6.72 6.53 -11.48
C VAL A 114 8.11 6.15 -10.98
N SER A 115 8.96 7.15 -10.79
CA SER A 115 10.36 6.96 -10.39
C SER A 115 10.59 6.91 -8.88
N VAL A 116 9.61 7.34 -8.09
CA VAL A 116 9.70 7.35 -6.62
C VAL A 116 8.42 6.82 -5.99
N LEU A 117 8.52 5.77 -5.20
CA LEU A 117 7.44 5.31 -4.33
C LEU A 117 7.56 5.92 -2.94
N ARG A 118 6.41 6.18 -2.34
CA ARG A 118 6.28 6.73 -0.98
C ARG A 118 5.22 5.96 -0.20
N LEU A 119 5.42 5.84 1.09
CA LEU A 119 4.45 5.21 1.98
C LEU A 119 4.61 5.69 3.42
N ASN A 120 3.56 5.52 4.20
CA ASN A 120 3.58 5.66 5.63
C ASN A 120 3.52 4.25 6.24
N SER A 121 4.56 3.86 6.95
CA SER A 121 4.68 2.56 7.59
C SER A 121 4.27 2.62 9.03
N THR A 122 3.54 1.61 9.49
CA THR A 122 3.42 1.32 10.91
C THR A 122 4.77 0.94 11.53
N ALA A 123 4.92 1.06 12.84
CA ALA A 123 6.11 0.57 13.53
C ALA A 123 6.29 -0.95 13.32
N THR A 124 5.19 -1.69 13.28
CA THR A 124 5.18 -3.13 13.00
C THR A 124 5.80 -3.50 11.65
N ALA A 125 5.57 -2.70 10.61
CA ALA A 125 6.06 -2.97 9.25
C ALA A 125 7.40 -2.28 8.92
N HIS A 126 7.97 -1.53 9.85
CA HIS A 126 9.22 -0.76 9.65
C HIS A 126 10.34 -1.60 9.05
N ASP A 127 10.69 -2.69 9.70
CA ASP A 127 11.80 -3.56 9.27
C ASP A 127 11.53 -4.21 7.91
N PHE A 128 10.27 -4.52 7.62
CA PHE A 128 9.88 -5.07 6.32
C PHE A 128 10.22 -4.10 5.19
N PHE A 129 9.84 -2.83 5.31
CA PHE A 129 10.14 -1.83 4.27
C PHE A 129 11.63 -1.51 4.19
N ALA A 130 12.31 -1.37 5.33
CA ALA A 130 13.75 -1.13 5.36
C ALA A 130 14.53 -2.24 4.64
N ARG A 131 14.19 -3.52 4.88
CA ARG A 131 14.82 -4.67 4.21
C ARG A 131 14.52 -4.77 2.71
N ASN A 132 13.44 -4.13 2.24
CA ASN A 132 13.07 -4.09 0.83
C ASN A 132 13.58 -2.82 0.12
N GLY A 133 14.53 -2.10 0.71
CA GLY A 133 15.26 -0.99 0.10
C GLY A 133 14.54 0.36 0.18
N TYR A 134 13.54 0.48 1.06
CA TYR A 134 12.91 1.77 1.36
C TYR A 134 13.74 2.53 2.39
N ILE A 135 13.84 3.83 2.23
CA ILE A 135 14.62 4.74 3.07
C ILE A 135 13.67 5.49 3.99
N ASN A 136 13.89 5.42 5.29
CA ASN A 136 13.14 6.19 6.27
C ASN A 136 13.56 7.68 6.19
N ALA A 137 12.59 8.57 6.02
CA ALA A 137 12.78 10.00 5.91
C ALA A 137 12.14 10.77 7.08
N GLY A 138 11.81 10.09 8.17
CA GLY A 138 11.28 10.69 9.37
C GLY A 138 9.94 10.09 9.80
N LYS A 139 9.29 10.75 10.73
CA LYS A 139 8.03 10.32 11.31
C LYS A 139 6.91 11.29 10.99
N GLU A 140 5.72 10.74 10.78
CA GLU A 140 4.49 11.47 10.55
C GLU A 140 3.37 10.91 11.42
N LYS A 141 2.42 11.74 11.79
CA LYS A 141 1.22 11.30 12.48
C LYS A 141 0.12 11.04 11.46
N SER A 142 -0.41 9.82 11.46
CA SER A 142 -1.55 9.47 10.60
C SER A 142 -2.83 10.18 11.05
N CYS A 143 -3.84 10.22 10.17
CA CYS A 143 -5.16 10.75 10.49
C CYS A 143 -5.90 9.93 11.58
N TYR A 144 -5.43 8.72 11.89
CA TYR A 144 -5.97 7.87 12.96
C TYR A 144 -5.30 8.12 14.32
N GLY A 145 -4.29 8.99 14.38
CA GLY A 145 -3.52 9.24 15.60
C GLY A 145 -2.33 8.30 15.83
N VAL A 146 -2.05 7.40 14.89
CA VAL A 146 -0.87 6.51 14.93
C VAL A 146 0.35 7.24 14.40
N GLU A 147 1.47 7.13 15.11
CA GLU A 147 2.76 7.60 14.59
C GLU A 147 3.27 6.59 13.54
N CYS A 148 3.62 7.11 12.36
CA CYS A 148 4.09 6.33 11.23
C CYS A 148 5.46 6.80 10.78
N ASP A 149 6.27 5.87 10.25
CA ASP A 149 7.50 6.21 9.58
C ASP A 149 7.21 6.54 8.10
N PHE A 150 7.72 7.66 7.63
CA PHE A 150 7.65 8.01 6.22
C PHE A 150 8.81 7.36 5.47
N PHE A 151 8.48 6.48 4.54
CA PHE A 151 9.44 5.79 3.69
C PHE A 151 9.30 6.20 2.22
N TRP A 152 10.44 6.19 1.53
CA TRP A 152 10.47 6.34 0.09
C TRP A 152 11.49 5.40 -0.54
N LYS A 153 11.32 5.11 -1.83
CA LYS A 153 12.23 4.29 -2.63
C LYS A 153 12.29 4.83 -4.05
N LYS A 154 13.50 5.05 -4.54
CA LYS A 154 13.72 5.37 -5.96
C LYS A 154 13.66 4.08 -6.77
N LEU A 155 12.88 4.10 -7.84
CA LEU A 155 12.78 3.00 -8.80
C LEU A 155 13.60 3.32 -10.05
N ASN A 156 14.22 2.30 -10.64
CA ASN A 156 14.80 2.42 -11.98
C ASN A 156 13.65 2.34 -12.99
N VAL A 157 13.39 3.45 -13.66
CA VAL A 157 12.38 3.56 -14.73
C VAL A 157 13.13 3.60 -16.06
N ASP A 158 12.66 2.83 -17.03
CA ASP A 158 13.19 2.91 -18.39
C ASP A 158 12.87 4.29 -18.97
N PRO A 159 13.85 5.04 -19.53
CA PRO A 159 13.62 6.34 -20.15
C PRO A 159 12.56 6.32 -21.25
N ALA A 160 12.32 5.18 -21.89
CA ALA A 160 11.26 5.00 -22.90
C ALA A 160 9.83 5.00 -22.31
N CYS A 161 9.67 4.86 -20.99
CA CYS A 161 8.39 4.86 -20.29
C CYS A 161 8.05 6.20 -19.62
N GLU A 162 8.84 7.25 -19.80
CA GLU A 162 8.50 8.57 -19.29
C GLU A 162 7.24 9.09 -20.03
N PRO A 163 6.17 9.45 -19.28
CA PRO A 163 5.01 10.09 -19.92
C PRO A 163 5.44 11.40 -20.55
N ALA A 164 5.08 11.63 -21.82
CA ALA A 164 5.44 12.79 -22.65
C ALA A 164 4.84 14.12 -22.17
N THR A 165 4.66 14.34 -20.87
CA THR A 165 4.13 15.58 -20.31
C THR A 165 4.71 15.90 -18.94
N THR A 166 5.97 16.31 -18.93
CA THR A 166 6.38 17.26 -17.89
C THR A 166 6.06 18.66 -18.42
N LYS A 167 4.84 19.14 -18.23
CA LYS A 167 4.57 20.56 -18.32
C LYS A 167 5.41 21.23 -17.23
N ARG A 168 6.51 21.85 -17.63
CA ARG A 168 7.22 22.82 -16.80
C ARG A 168 6.22 23.91 -16.46
N PHE A 169 5.83 24.01 -15.20
CA PHE A 169 5.24 25.22 -14.71
C PHE A 169 6.32 26.30 -14.74
N CYS A 170 6.27 27.16 -15.75
CA CYS A 170 6.96 28.41 -15.71
C CYS A 170 6.37 29.24 -14.57
N ALA A 171 7.17 29.53 -13.56
CA ALA A 171 6.87 30.57 -12.61
C ALA A 171 6.95 31.90 -13.37
N CYS A 172 5.84 32.43 -13.81
CA CYS A 172 5.74 33.81 -14.23
C CYS A 172 5.69 34.66 -12.97
N SER A 173 6.78 35.37 -12.72
CA SER A 173 6.80 36.50 -11.80
C SER A 173 5.76 37.52 -12.25
N ALA A 174 4.79 37.83 -11.42
CA ALA A 174 3.96 39.00 -11.59
C ALA A 174 4.67 40.19 -10.94
N GLN A 175 4.81 41.25 -11.70
CA GLN A 175 5.11 42.61 -11.23
C GLN A 175 3.94 43.15 -10.43
#